data_9f7daba61a0fcefefb5bebd00b73fe48
#
_entry.id   9f7daba61a0fcefefb5bebd00b73fe48
#
_cell.length_a   1.000
_cell.length_b   1.000
_cell.length_c   1.000
_cell.angle_alpha   90.00
_cell.angle_beta   90.00
_cell.angle_gamma   90.00
#
_symmetry.space_group_name_H-M   'P 1'
#
loop_
_entity.id
_entity.type
_entity.pdbx_description
1 polymer ?
#
loop_
_entity_poly.entity_id
_entity_poly.type
_entity_poly.pdbx_seq_one_letter_code
_entity_poly.pdbx_strand_id
1 'polypeptide(L)'
;LGYNADEKARHFNVVARHSLEKKAALNSDIFTTVSDITAQECRQFLGRPVDVVTPNGFEPSFTPATDEEYDALRERARKKLMTVASAMCGEEVPENTILVGIGGRYEWKNKGIDVFIDALDKLNHTDFKGKCVHAFIMIPSGHNGPDKQLLAKLAGNGSGYVTRTSHYLMNPEYDNVTRRLNDLHLNNAAGDKVKVYFIPSYLNGNDGIFNMPYYDLLAGLDLTLFPSYYEPWGYTPLESLAFRVPTLTTTLAGFGLWVRTYYGKKHPGITVLDRSDSNYFEVVDGVAQRVMEIASLRKDSRKKYMQNAKDVSEIALWENNIVYYKEAYSKALEKLIKAGGVYPAARNDKNMEYKKFEVNQPTWNSVIVSRHLPESLKDLEILSKNLWWCWNESAKNLFAKVDPQAWEASGQNPIAMLDKVSRKRYQKLEQDTKFLADLKAVMEEFNTYMALKAERTSPSVAYFCMEYGLDTSLKIYSGGLGILAGDYIKETSDMNTNLVAVGLLYRFGY
;
A
#
# COMPACT_ATOMS: atom_id res chain seq x y z
N LEU A 1 23.25 -11.68 16.59
CA LEU A 1 23.98 -10.64 15.85
C LEU A 1 25.39 -10.52 16.45
N GLY A 2 26.41 -11.01 15.83
CA GLY A 2 27.82 -10.98 16.32
C GLY A 2 28.81 -10.65 15.19
N TYR A 3 28.29 -10.11 14.08
CA TYR A 3 29.10 -9.83 12.89
C TYR A 3 29.61 -8.39 12.87
N ASN A 4 30.83 -8.23 12.35
CA ASN A 4 31.38 -6.91 12.03
C ASN A 4 30.64 -6.35 10.79
N ALA A 5 29.88 -5.27 10.97
CA ALA A 5 29.06 -4.68 9.93
C ALA A 5 29.88 -4.15 8.72
N ASP A 6 31.03 -3.52 8.99
CA ASP A 6 31.90 -2.98 7.94
C ASP A 6 32.55 -4.10 7.10
N GLU A 7 32.87 -5.24 7.73
CA GLU A 7 33.37 -6.43 7.04
C GLU A 7 32.29 -7.09 6.18
N LYS A 8 31.08 -7.22 6.73
CA LYS A 8 29.93 -7.76 5.97
C LYS A 8 29.52 -6.84 4.82
N ALA A 9 29.62 -5.54 4.99
CA ALA A 9 29.35 -4.60 3.91
C ALA A 9 30.33 -4.79 2.74
N ARG A 10 31.61 -5.09 3.01
CA ARG A 10 32.59 -5.46 1.96
C ARG A 10 32.24 -6.79 1.32
N HIS A 11 31.91 -7.80 2.13
CA HIS A 11 31.55 -9.13 1.65
C HIS A 11 30.36 -9.10 0.68
N PHE A 12 29.34 -8.31 1.00
CA PHE A 12 28.14 -8.17 0.17
C PHE A 12 28.21 -7.05 -0.89
N ASN A 13 29.38 -6.40 -1.02
CA ASN A 13 29.59 -5.29 -1.98
C ASN A 13 28.60 -4.12 -1.79
N VAL A 14 28.27 -3.77 -0.55
CA VAL A 14 27.34 -2.67 -0.21
C VAL A 14 28.03 -1.57 0.61
N VAL A 15 29.35 -1.43 0.52
CA VAL A 15 30.16 -0.49 1.33
C VAL A 15 29.70 0.94 1.17
N ALA A 16 29.42 1.39 -0.05
CA ALA A 16 29.01 2.78 -0.32
C ALA A 16 27.69 3.10 0.41
N ARG A 17 26.69 2.23 0.27
CA ARG A 17 25.39 2.37 0.93
C ARG A 17 25.53 2.32 2.45
N HIS A 18 26.22 1.31 2.97
CA HIS A 18 26.45 1.16 4.40
C HIS A 18 27.19 2.36 5.01
N SER A 19 28.22 2.86 4.31
CA SER A 19 28.98 4.03 4.79
C SER A 19 28.13 5.29 4.82
N LEU A 20 27.27 5.50 3.83
CA LEU A 20 26.36 6.63 3.79
C LEU A 20 25.36 6.57 4.96
N GLU A 21 24.68 5.44 5.14
CA GLU A 21 23.71 5.24 6.21
C GLU A 21 24.35 5.38 7.59
N LYS A 22 25.53 4.80 7.80
CA LYS A 22 26.30 4.90 9.05
C LYS A 22 26.70 6.33 9.36
N LYS A 23 27.19 7.08 8.38
CA LYS A 23 27.58 8.49 8.56
C LYS A 23 26.36 9.37 8.80
N ALA A 24 25.27 9.17 8.11
CA ALA A 24 24.02 9.88 8.32
C ALA A 24 23.50 9.65 9.76
N ALA A 25 23.46 8.40 10.19
CA ALA A 25 23.06 8.04 11.54
C ALA A 25 23.95 8.69 12.61
N LEU A 26 25.27 8.61 12.45
CA LEU A 26 26.21 9.13 13.45
C LEU A 26 26.22 10.67 13.55
N ASN A 27 25.84 11.38 12.51
CA ASN A 27 25.91 12.86 12.45
C ASN A 27 24.53 13.54 12.56
N SER A 28 23.43 12.79 12.68
CA SER A 28 22.11 13.37 12.93
C SER A 28 21.94 13.74 14.39
N ASP A 29 21.19 14.79 14.68
CA ASP A 29 20.87 15.19 16.07
C ASP A 29 19.98 14.14 16.74
N ILE A 30 18.93 13.72 16.05
CA ILE A 30 18.03 12.62 16.43
C ILE A 30 18.01 11.60 15.33
N PHE A 31 18.16 10.34 15.72
CA PHE A 31 18.13 9.20 14.81
C PHE A 31 16.89 8.35 15.10
N THR A 32 16.05 8.15 14.09
CA THR A 32 14.80 7.40 14.20
C THR A 32 14.77 6.20 13.27
N THR A 33 13.93 5.25 13.57
CA THR A 33 13.58 4.12 12.67
C THR A 33 12.17 3.64 12.94
N VAL A 34 11.65 2.80 12.02
CA VAL A 34 10.23 2.44 11.95
C VAL A 34 9.78 1.41 12.98
N SER A 35 10.69 0.60 13.54
CA SER A 35 10.33 -0.50 14.45
C SER A 35 11.46 -0.87 15.39
N ASP A 36 11.12 -1.62 16.45
CA ASP A 36 12.10 -2.14 17.41
C ASP A 36 13.08 -3.12 16.75
N ILE A 37 12.64 -3.88 15.73
CA ILE A 37 13.51 -4.77 14.96
C ILE A 37 14.60 -3.97 14.27
N THR A 38 14.19 -2.95 13.51
CA THR A 38 15.14 -2.08 12.80
C THR A 38 15.98 -1.26 13.77
N ALA A 39 15.48 -0.93 14.97
CA ALA A 39 16.27 -0.26 15.99
C ALA A 39 17.43 -1.14 16.52
N GLN A 40 17.19 -2.43 16.69
CA GLN A 40 18.24 -3.39 17.05
C GLN A 40 19.28 -3.52 15.92
N GLU A 41 18.84 -3.57 14.67
CA GLU A 41 19.72 -3.61 13.50
C GLU A 41 20.54 -2.35 13.36
N CYS A 42 19.95 -1.17 13.52
CA CYS A 42 20.65 0.10 13.48
C CYS A 42 21.76 0.16 14.55
N ARG A 43 21.47 -0.27 15.77
CA ARG A 43 22.47 -0.36 16.83
C ARG A 43 23.63 -1.28 16.44
N GLN A 44 23.34 -2.43 15.84
CA GLN A 44 24.35 -3.42 15.45
C GLN A 44 25.16 -2.99 14.23
N PHE A 45 24.48 -2.52 13.16
CA PHE A 45 25.11 -2.30 11.88
C PHE A 45 25.65 -0.87 11.73
N LEU A 46 24.96 0.11 12.27
CA LEU A 46 25.37 1.53 12.15
C LEU A 46 26.18 2.01 13.36
N GLY A 47 26.22 1.21 14.44
CA GLY A 47 26.98 1.54 15.66
C GLY A 47 26.36 2.67 16.49
N ARG A 48 25.09 3.00 16.25
CA ARG A 48 24.33 4.01 16.98
C ARG A 48 22.96 3.46 17.39
N PRO A 49 22.57 3.55 18.67
CA PRO A 49 21.21 3.27 19.06
C PRO A 49 20.25 4.33 18.51
N VAL A 50 19.01 3.93 18.27
CA VAL A 50 17.93 4.80 17.82
C VAL A 50 17.43 5.64 18.99
N ASP A 51 17.22 6.94 18.80
CA ASP A 51 16.73 7.85 19.83
C ASP A 51 15.20 7.74 20.04
N VAL A 52 14.46 7.48 18.93
CA VAL A 52 13.00 7.29 18.95
C VAL A 52 12.62 6.29 17.87
N VAL A 53 11.80 5.30 18.22
CA VAL A 53 11.12 4.45 17.23
C VAL A 53 9.86 5.18 16.78
N THR A 54 9.70 5.36 15.46
CA THR A 54 8.59 6.09 14.85
C THR A 54 7.74 5.12 14.03
N PRO A 55 6.76 4.42 14.64
CA PRO A 55 5.88 3.48 13.93
C PRO A 55 5.16 4.16 12.78
N ASN A 56 5.05 3.46 11.64
CA ASN A 56 4.31 3.99 10.51
C ASN A 56 2.81 4.01 10.82
N GLY A 57 2.19 5.14 10.47
CA GLY A 57 0.74 5.23 10.43
C GLY A 57 0.18 4.85 9.05
N PHE A 58 -1.14 4.82 8.95
CA PHE A 58 -1.82 4.72 7.67
C PHE A 58 -3.03 5.65 7.64
N GLU A 59 -3.44 6.00 6.41
CA GLU A 59 -4.60 6.84 6.15
C GLU A 59 -5.78 5.94 5.76
N PRO A 60 -6.94 5.98 6.45
CA PRO A 60 -8.05 5.08 6.18
C PRO A 60 -8.90 5.46 4.96
N SER A 61 -8.65 6.58 4.30
CA SER A 61 -9.45 7.10 3.19
C SER A 61 -9.57 6.17 1.98
N PHE A 62 -8.67 5.18 1.84
CA PHE A 62 -8.75 4.16 0.78
C PHE A 62 -9.62 2.95 1.14
N THR A 63 -10.20 2.92 2.35
CA THR A 63 -11.12 1.86 2.79
C THR A 63 -12.57 2.33 2.70
N PRO A 64 -13.56 1.41 2.57
CA PRO A 64 -14.97 1.79 2.60
C PRO A 64 -15.33 2.58 3.85
N ALA A 65 -16.02 3.71 3.67
CA ALA A 65 -16.33 4.63 4.76
C ALA A 65 -17.45 4.10 5.68
N THR A 66 -18.40 3.34 5.11
CA THR A 66 -19.56 2.79 5.87
C THR A 66 -19.58 1.27 5.87
N ASP A 67 -20.38 0.70 6.76
CA ASP A 67 -20.57 -0.75 6.82
C ASP A 67 -21.31 -1.26 5.59
N GLU A 68 -22.24 -0.49 5.04
CA GLU A 68 -22.98 -0.82 3.83
C GLU A 68 -22.08 -0.87 2.60
N GLU A 69 -21.19 0.10 2.46
CA GLU A 69 -20.17 0.11 1.38
C GLU A 69 -19.23 -1.09 1.49
N TYR A 70 -18.79 -1.39 2.71
CA TYR A 70 -17.93 -2.54 2.96
C TYR A 70 -18.65 -3.86 2.64
N ASP A 71 -19.88 -4.05 3.08
CA ASP A 71 -20.64 -5.28 2.83
C ASP A 71 -20.89 -5.47 1.32
N ALA A 72 -21.22 -4.40 0.60
CA ALA A 72 -21.40 -4.42 -0.85
C ALA A 72 -20.06 -4.72 -1.59
N LEU A 73 -18.95 -4.13 -1.15
CA LEU A 73 -17.63 -4.41 -1.68
C LEU A 73 -17.25 -5.88 -1.45
N ARG A 74 -17.40 -6.36 -0.22
CA ARG A 74 -17.10 -7.75 0.15
C ARG A 74 -17.90 -8.75 -0.67
N GLU A 75 -19.18 -8.52 -0.86
CA GLU A 75 -20.04 -9.38 -1.68
C GLU A 75 -19.53 -9.48 -3.13
N ARG A 76 -19.24 -8.33 -3.75
CA ARG A 76 -18.70 -8.27 -5.12
C ARG A 76 -17.34 -8.97 -5.22
N ALA A 77 -16.44 -8.66 -4.31
CA ALA A 77 -15.10 -9.23 -4.26
C ALA A 77 -15.14 -10.74 -4.06
N ARG A 78 -15.91 -11.20 -3.09
CA ARG A 78 -16.07 -12.62 -2.81
C ARG A 78 -16.66 -13.38 -3.99
N LYS A 79 -17.70 -12.83 -4.62
CA LYS A 79 -18.29 -13.40 -5.84
C LYS A 79 -17.25 -13.50 -6.97
N LYS A 80 -16.43 -12.46 -7.17
CA LYS A 80 -15.37 -12.47 -8.19
C LYS A 80 -14.32 -13.54 -7.89
N LEU A 81 -13.81 -13.61 -6.66
CA LEU A 81 -12.84 -14.63 -6.24
C LEU A 81 -13.38 -16.05 -6.45
N MET A 82 -14.61 -16.32 -6.03
CA MET A 82 -15.25 -17.62 -6.18
C MET A 82 -15.50 -17.98 -7.64
N THR A 83 -15.95 -17.03 -8.45
CA THR A 83 -16.16 -17.26 -9.89
C THR A 83 -14.86 -17.65 -10.59
N VAL A 84 -13.77 -16.92 -10.32
CA VAL A 84 -12.46 -17.22 -10.91
C VAL A 84 -11.93 -18.56 -10.37
N ALA A 85 -12.05 -18.82 -9.07
CA ALA A 85 -11.65 -20.08 -8.46
C ALA A 85 -12.40 -21.27 -9.08
N SER A 86 -13.72 -21.17 -9.25
CA SER A 86 -14.54 -22.21 -9.90
C SER A 86 -14.09 -22.45 -11.34
N ALA A 87 -13.81 -21.39 -12.09
CA ALA A 87 -13.28 -21.52 -13.44
C ALA A 87 -11.89 -22.19 -13.46
N MET A 88 -11.02 -21.88 -12.50
CA MET A 88 -9.67 -22.43 -12.43
C MET A 88 -9.64 -23.90 -11.97
N CYS A 89 -10.40 -24.28 -10.95
CA CYS A 89 -10.42 -25.67 -10.45
C CYS A 89 -11.38 -26.60 -11.19
N GLY A 90 -12.32 -26.06 -11.96
CA GLY A 90 -13.28 -26.88 -12.70
C GLY A 90 -14.47 -27.38 -11.90
N GLU A 91 -14.61 -26.93 -10.66
CA GLU A 91 -15.67 -27.30 -9.73
C GLU A 91 -16.39 -26.03 -9.24
N GLU A 92 -17.67 -26.14 -8.92
CA GLU A 92 -18.39 -25.03 -8.27
C GLU A 92 -17.85 -24.83 -6.85
N VAL A 93 -17.44 -23.62 -6.54
CA VAL A 93 -16.96 -23.24 -5.19
C VAL A 93 -18.15 -22.98 -4.28
N PRO A 94 -18.35 -23.76 -3.20
CA PRO A 94 -19.49 -23.57 -2.31
C PRO A 94 -19.45 -22.20 -1.58
N GLU A 95 -20.59 -21.57 -1.37
CA GLU A 95 -20.68 -20.27 -0.70
C GLU A 95 -20.02 -20.22 0.69
N ASN A 96 -20.05 -21.33 1.40
CA ASN A 96 -19.50 -21.42 2.75
C ASN A 96 -17.99 -21.69 2.80
N THR A 97 -17.33 -21.75 1.65
CA THR A 97 -15.87 -21.91 1.50
C THR A 97 -15.09 -20.80 2.21
N ILE A 98 -13.90 -21.13 2.68
CA ILE A 98 -12.96 -20.18 3.27
C ILE A 98 -11.99 -19.71 2.18
N LEU A 99 -11.93 -18.40 1.99
CA LEU A 99 -11.01 -17.75 1.06
C LEU A 99 -9.84 -17.17 1.84
N VAL A 100 -8.63 -17.67 1.56
CA VAL A 100 -7.41 -17.18 2.20
C VAL A 100 -6.46 -16.62 1.15
N GLY A 101 -5.60 -15.68 1.54
CA GLY A 101 -4.68 -15.07 0.59
C GLY A 101 -3.35 -14.64 1.17
N ILE A 102 -2.36 -14.55 0.28
CA ILE A 102 -1.10 -13.85 0.50
C ILE A 102 -0.89 -12.88 -0.67
N GLY A 103 -0.45 -11.67 -0.39
CA GLY A 103 -0.14 -10.65 -1.40
C GLY A 103 1.15 -9.93 -1.09
N GLY A 104 1.77 -9.33 -2.11
CA GLY A 104 2.99 -8.56 -1.97
C GLY A 104 3.96 -8.74 -3.13
N ARG A 105 5.22 -8.32 -2.95
CA ARG A 105 6.28 -8.49 -3.94
C ARG A 105 6.74 -9.95 -4.00
N TYR A 106 7.23 -10.37 -5.16
CA TYR A 106 7.75 -11.73 -5.34
C TYR A 106 9.12 -11.92 -4.67
N GLU A 107 9.11 -11.95 -3.38
CA GLU A 107 10.29 -12.25 -2.54
C GLU A 107 10.07 -13.60 -1.86
N TRP A 108 10.43 -14.69 -2.57
CA TRP A 108 10.11 -16.08 -2.24
C TRP A 108 10.26 -16.45 -0.76
N LYS A 109 11.46 -16.19 -0.22
CA LYS A 109 11.75 -16.44 1.20
C LYS A 109 11.25 -15.29 2.07
N ASN A 110 11.63 -14.07 1.74
CA ASN A 110 11.42 -12.93 2.62
C ASN A 110 9.95 -12.70 3.00
N LYS A 111 9.04 -12.86 2.04
CA LYS A 111 7.59 -12.76 2.26
C LYS A 111 6.96 -14.04 2.85
N GLY A 112 7.73 -15.14 2.99
CA GLY A 112 7.23 -16.40 3.52
C GLY A 112 6.27 -17.13 2.60
N ILE A 113 6.44 -16.98 1.27
CA ILE A 113 5.61 -17.64 0.26
C ILE A 113 5.77 -19.17 0.38
N ASP A 114 6.99 -19.62 0.66
CA ASP A 114 7.31 -21.02 0.94
C ASP A 114 6.54 -21.55 2.16
N VAL A 115 6.55 -20.81 3.26
CA VAL A 115 5.82 -21.16 4.49
C VAL A 115 4.32 -21.23 4.24
N PHE A 116 3.78 -20.27 3.46
CA PHE A 116 2.37 -20.27 3.08
C PHE A 116 1.99 -21.52 2.32
N ILE A 117 2.76 -21.91 1.31
CA ILE A 117 2.47 -23.11 0.48
C ILE A 117 2.64 -24.38 1.32
N ASP A 118 3.70 -24.51 2.12
CA ASP A 118 3.93 -25.67 2.96
C ASP A 118 2.83 -25.84 4.02
N ALA A 119 2.30 -24.74 4.55
CA ALA A 119 1.17 -24.79 5.46
C ALA A 119 -0.12 -25.25 4.79
N LEU A 120 -0.34 -24.88 3.52
CA LEU A 120 -1.47 -25.36 2.73
C LEU A 120 -1.35 -26.86 2.43
N ASP A 121 -0.16 -27.33 2.10
CA ASP A 121 0.11 -28.77 1.91
C ASP A 121 -0.17 -29.56 3.19
N LYS A 122 0.38 -29.10 4.31
CA LYS A 122 0.09 -29.71 5.63
C LYS A 122 -1.41 -29.74 5.90
N LEU A 123 -2.12 -28.67 5.60
CA LEU A 123 -3.57 -28.58 5.80
C LEU A 123 -4.32 -29.57 4.91
N ASN A 124 -3.90 -29.72 3.63
CA ASN A 124 -4.51 -30.67 2.68
C ASN A 124 -4.40 -32.13 3.15
N HIS A 125 -3.31 -32.47 3.85
CA HIS A 125 -3.07 -33.80 4.41
C HIS A 125 -3.58 -33.98 5.85
N THR A 126 -4.19 -32.96 6.44
CA THR A 126 -4.74 -33.03 7.80
C THR A 126 -6.24 -33.29 7.74
N ASP A 127 -6.71 -34.28 8.52
CA ASP A 127 -8.16 -34.47 8.68
C ASP A 127 -8.71 -33.46 9.68
N PHE A 128 -9.13 -32.30 9.18
CA PHE A 128 -9.75 -31.26 10.00
C PHE A 128 -11.26 -31.15 9.70
N LYS A 129 -12.01 -30.89 10.76
CA LYS A 129 -13.44 -30.60 10.66
C LYS A 129 -13.61 -29.13 10.29
N GLY A 130 -13.87 -28.85 9.04
CA GLY A 130 -14.02 -27.47 8.56
C GLY A 130 -14.49 -27.41 7.14
N LYS A 131 -14.56 -26.19 6.64
CA LYS A 131 -14.94 -25.89 5.26
C LYS A 131 -13.74 -26.05 4.36
N CYS A 132 -14.00 -26.29 3.07
CA CYS A 132 -12.94 -26.23 2.04
C CYS A 132 -12.25 -24.87 2.08
N VAL A 133 -10.96 -24.88 1.76
CA VAL A 133 -10.11 -23.69 1.74
C VAL A 133 -9.65 -23.43 0.32
N HIS A 134 -9.90 -22.22 -0.18
CA HIS A 134 -9.39 -21.75 -1.45
C HIS A 134 -8.37 -20.65 -1.22
N ALA A 135 -7.11 -20.91 -1.59
CA ALA A 135 -5.96 -20.09 -1.29
C ALA A 135 -5.46 -19.34 -2.53
N PHE A 136 -5.32 -18.02 -2.42
CA PHE A 136 -4.88 -17.14 -3.50
C PHE A 136 -3.48 -16.60 -3.22
N ILE A 137 -2.54 -16.88 -4.12
CA ILE A 137 -1.20 -16.31 -4.13
C ILE A 137 -1.21 -15.14 -5.11
N MET A 138 -1.47 -13.93 -4.60
CA MET A 138 -1.62 -12.69 -5.38
C MET A 138 -0.29 -11.94 -5.41
N ILE A 139 0.68 -12.48 -6.16
CA ILE A 139 2.07 -12.01 -6.18
C ILE A 139 2.52 -11.84 -7.62
N PRO A 140 2.76 -10.59 -8.07
CA PRO A 140 3.17 -10.31 -9.44
C PRO A 140 4.47 -11.02 -9.82
N SER A 141 4.47 -11.68 -10.98
CA SER A 141 5.63 -12.32 -11.61
C SER A 141 5.63 -12.00 -13.12
N GLY A 142 6.72 -12.30 -13.80
CA GLY A 142 6.80 -12.14 -15.25
C GLY A 142 5.81 -13.04 -15.97
N HIS A 143 4.90 -12.46 -16.75
CA HIS A 143 3.88 -13.21 -17.48
C HIS A 143 3.60 -12.64 -18.90
N ASN A 144 3.06 -13.50 -19.79
CA ASN A 144 2.74 -13.19 -21.19
C ASN A 144 1.23 -12.89 -21.39
N GLY A 145 0.57 -12.37 -20.36
CA GLY A 145 -0.85 -12.05 -20.39
C GLY A 145 -1.75 -13.12 -19.78
N PRO A 146 -3.07 -12.86 -19.71
CA PRO A 146 -4.05 -13.74 -19.12
C PRO A 146 -4.19 -15.07 -19.89
N ASP A 147 -4.51 -16.13 -19.16
CA ASP A 147 -4.77 -17.44 -19.76
C ASP A 147 -6.04 -17.41 -20.61
N LYS A 148 -5.87 -17.64 -21.92
CA LYS A 148 -6.96 -17.55 -22.90
C LYS A 148 -8.03 -18.64 -22.71
N GLN A 149 -7.64 -19.83 -22.22
CA GLN A 149 -8.60 -20.91 -21.97
C GLN A 149 -9.43 -20.60 -20.72
N LEU A 150 -8.79 -20.02 -19.69
CA LEU A 150 -9.49 -19.52 -18.51
C LEU A 150 -10.46 -18.39 -18.88
N LEU A 151 -10.04 -17.46 -19.74
CA LEU A 151 -10.92 -16.39 -20.24
C LEU A 151 -12.14 -16.95 -20.99
N ALA A 152 -11.94 -17.93 -21.88
CA ALA A 152 -13.05 -18.58 -22.59
C ALA A 152 -14.03 -19.24 -21.62
N LYS A 153 -13.52 -19.89 -20.57
CA LYS A 153 -14.33 -20.51 -19.53
C LYS A 153 -15.13 -19.50 -18.70
N LEU A 154 -14.49 -18.39 -18.33
CA LEU A 154 -15.16 -17.28 -17.63
C LEU A 154 -16.27 -16.63 -18.49
N ALA A 155 -16.11 -16.66 -19.82
CA ALA A 155 -17.12 -16.21 -20.78
C ALA A 155 -18.22 -17.27 -21.08
N GLY A 156 -18.20 -18.44 -20.44
CA GLY A 156 -19.17 -19.53 -20.66
C GLY A 156 -18.86 -20.43 -21.85
N ASN A 157 -17.69 -20.32 -22.51
CA ASN A 157 -17.34 -20.99 -23.76
C ASN A 157 -16.32 -22.12 -23.60
N GLY A 158 -16.14 -22.69 -22.40
CA GLY A 158 -15.14 -23.74 -22.18
C GLY A 158 -15.58 -24.80 -21.19
N SER A 159 -15.20 -26.07 -21.47
CA SER A 159 -15.41 -27.16 -20.53
C SER A 159 -14.13 -27.97 -20.31
N GLY A 160 -13.97 -28.53 -19.11
CA GLY A 160 -12.89 -29.47 -18.80
C GLY A 160 -11.50 -28.85 -18.56
N TYR A 161 -11.29 -27.58 -18.85
CA TYR A 161 -10.01 -26.91 -18.57
C TYR A 161 -9.85 -26.60 -17.07
N VAL A 162 -8.69 -26.95 -16.51
CA VAL A 162 -8.30 -26.62 -15.15
C VAL A 162 -6.89 -26.03 -15.13
N THR A 163 -6.66 -25.04 -14.28
CA THR A 163 -5.35 -24.40 -14.15
C THR A 163 -5.14 -23.92 -12.71
N ARG A 164 -3.89 -23.87 -12.27
CA ARG A 164 -3.51 -23.26 -10.99
C ARG A 164 -3.02 -21.82 -11.14
N THR A 165 -2.78 -21.37 -12.38
CA THR A 165 -2.19 -20.07 -12.69
C THR A 165 -3.13 -19.26 -13.58
N SER A 166 -3.42 -18.03 -13.20
CA SER A 166 -4.35 -17.18 -13.94
C SER A 166 -3.78 -16.57 -15.22
N HIS A 167 -2.45 -16.53 -15.35
CA HIS A 167 -1.72 -15.93 -16.47
C HIS A 167 -0.62 -16.87 -16.94
N TYR A 168 -0.22 -16.76 -18.19
CA TYR A 168 0.92 -17.51 -18.74
C TYR A 168 2.22 -16.97 -18.22
N LEU A 169 2.91 -17.69 -17.36
CA LEU A 169 4.24 -17.31 -16.84
C LEU A 169 5.27 -17.28 -17.98
N MET A 170 6.21 -16.34 -17.92
CA MET A 170 7.34 -16.28 -18.87
C MET A 170 8.27 -17.48 -18.73
N ASN A 171 8.57 -17.88 -17.48
CA ASN A 171 9.50 -18.96 -17.16
C ASN A 171 8.91 -19.91 -16.10
N PRO A 172 7.86 -20.70 -16.41
CA PRO A 172 7.16 -21.51 -15.41
C PRO A 172 8.05 -22.58 -14.75
N GLU A 173 9.05 -23.09 -15.48
CA GLU A 173 9.99 -24.12 -14.98
C GLU A 173 10.93 -23.58 -13.89
N TYR A 174 11.21 -22.28 -13.87
CA TYR A 174 12.09 -21.62 -12.89
C TYR A 174 11.31 -20.85 -11.83
N ASP A 175 9.99 -20.78 -11.94
CA ASP A 175 9.15 -20.08 -10.97
C ASP A 175 9.02 -20.90 -9.67
N ASN A 176 9.42 -20.30 -8.53
CA ASN A 176 9.46 -20.99 -7.26
C ASN A 176 8.07 -21.41 -6.76
N VAL A 177 7.02 -20.61 -7.01
CA VAL A 177 5.64 -20.95 -6.62
C VAL A 177 5.19 -22.18 -7.39
N THR A 178 5.32 -22.16 -8.71
CA THR A 178 4.92 -23.26 -9.59
C THR A 178 5.67 -24.53 -9.24
N ARG A 179 6.99 -24.45 -9.06
CA ARG A 179 7.83 -25.59 -8.66
C ARG A 179 7.39 -26.18 -7.31
N ARG A 180 7.19 -25.31 -6.30
CA ARG A 180 6.80 -25.80 -4.97
C ARG A 180 5.42 -26.46 -4.98
N LEU A 181 4.46 -25.92 -5.72
CA LEU A 181 3.14 -26.53 -5.91
C LEU A 181 3.23 -27.90 -6.61
N ASN A 182 4.17 -28.05 -7.57
CA ASN A 182 4.42 -29.34 -8.24
C ASN A 182 5.08 -30.35 -7.30
N ASP A 183 6.12 -29.93 -6.55
CA ASP A 183 6.86 -30.80 -5.61
C ASP A 183 5.93 -31.38 -4.53
N LEU A 184 4.95 -30.59 -4.09
CA LEU A 184 3.97 -30.98 -3.06
C LEU A 184 2.68 -31.61 -3.65
N HIS A 185 2.61 -31.79 -4.97
CA HIS A 185 1.43 -32.32 -5.65
C HIS A 185 0.11 -31.58 -5.33
N LEU A 186 0.17 -30.28 -5.04
CA LEU A 186 -1.00 -29.44 -4.85
C LEU A 186 -1.65 -29.14 -6.21
N ASN A 187 -2.37 -30.10 -6.73
CA ASN A 187 -2.92 -30.10 -8.10
C ASN A 187 -4.39 -29.67 -8.19
N ASN A 188 -5.00 -29.27 -7.09
CA ASN A 188 -6.41 -28.96 -6.98
C ASN A 188 -7.30 -30.15 -7.44
N ALA A 189 -6.91 -31.38 -7.11
CA ALA A 189 -7.66 -32.59 -7.47
C ALA A 189 -9.06 -32.59 -6.86
N ALA A 190 -9.99 -33.28 -7.50
CA ALA A 190 -11.32 -33.48 -6.97
C ALA A 190 -11.24 -34.09 -5.56
N GLY A 191 -11.94 -33.52 -4.59
CA GLY A 191 -11.91 -33.96 -3.20
C GLY A 191 -10.80 -33.37 -2.32
N ASP A 192 -9.82 -32.62 -2.89
CA ASP A 192 -8.87 -31.87 -2.08
C ASP A 192 -9.60 -30.84 -1.23
N LYS A 193 -9.31 -30.82 0.07
CA LYS A 193 -9.85 -29.82 1.00
C LYS A 193 -9.25 -28.43 0.80
N VAL A 194 -8.07 -28.35 0.20
CA VAL A 194 -7.33 -27.13 -0.08
C VAL A 194 -7.09 -26.98 -1.57
N LYS A 195 -7.55 -25.88 -2.16
CA LYS A 195 -7.30 -25.52 -3.56
C LYS A 195 -6.42 -24.27 -3.58
N VAL A 196 -5.41 -24.24 -4.46
CA VAL A 196 -4.43 -23.14 -4.53
C VAL A 196 -4.40 -22.51 -5.91
N TYR A 197 -4.41 -21.19 -5.95
CA TYR A 197 -4.42 -20.39 -7.16
C TYR A 197 -3.28 -19.36 -7.14
N PHE A 198 -2.43 -19.39 -8.17
CA PHE A 198 -1.38 -18.41 -8.36
C PHE A 198 -1.82 -17.32 -9.34
N ILE A 199 -1.75 -16.08 -8.90
CA ILE A 199 -2.15 -14.88 -9.64
C ILE A 199 -0.91 -14.02 -9.87
N PRO A 200 -0.11 -14.27 -10.92
CA PRO A 200 1.17 -13.62 -11.17
C PRO A 200 1.04 -12.25 -11.84
N SER A 201 -0.04 -11.54 -11.60
CA SER A 201 -0.29 -10.23 -12.22
C SER A 201 -0.55 -9.15 -11.18
N TYR A 202 -0.21 -7.89 -11.54
CA TYR A 202 -0.65 -6.75 -10.76
C TYR A 202 -2.16 -6.58 -10.88
N LEU A 203 -2.83 -6.66 -9.74
CA LEU A 203 -4.29 -6.49 -9.63
C LEU A 203 -4.63 -5.00 -9.54
N ASN A 204 -4.57 -4.32 -10.66
CA ASN A 204 -4.82 -2.87 -10.81
C ASN A 204 -6.20 -2.55 -11.43
N GLY A 205 -7.08 -3.56 -11.54
CA GLY A 205 -8.39 -3.42 -12.17
C GLY A 205 -8.41 -3.77 -13.67
N ASN A 206 -7.25 -4.00 -14.31
CA ASN A 206 -7.12 -4.26 -15.73
C ASN A 206 -6.23 -5.49 -16.04
N ASP A 207 -6.19 -6.46 -15.11
CA ASP A 207 -5.39 -7.68 -15.24
C ASP A 207 -5.93 -8.69 -16.28
N GLY A 208 -7.13 -8.50 -16.76
CA GLY A 208 -7.79 -9.33 -17.77
C GLY A 208 -8.55 -10.56 -17.21
N ILE A 209 -8.37 -10.94 -15.94
CA ILE A 209 -9.05 -12.06 -15.28
C ILE A 209 -10.00 -11.56 -14.18
N PHE A 210 -9.47 -10.90 -13.17
CA PHE A 210 -10.26 -10.34 -12.07
C PHE A 210 -10.88 -9.00 -12.46
N ASN A 211 -10.12 -8.14 -13.13
CA ASN A 211 -10.50 -6.77 -13.47
C ASN A 211 -11.08 -6.02 -12.26
N MET A 212 -10.44 -6.23 -11.11
CA MET A 212 -10.77 -5.63 -9.84
C MET A 212 -9.46 -5.30 -9.10
N PRO A 213 -9.31 -4.10 -8.52
CA PRO A 213 -8.11 -3.72 -7.78
C PRO A 213 -7.82 -4.66 -6.61
N TYR A 214 -6.55 -4.79 -6.25
CA TYR A 214 -6.09 -5.65 -5.14
C TYR A 214 -6.85 -5.38 -3.83
N TYR A 215 -6.98 -4.13 -3.45
CA TYR A 215 -7.67 -3.74 -2.22
C TYR A 215 -9.15 -4.12 -2.23
N ASP A 216 -9.81 -3.99 -3.38
CA ASP A 216 -11.20 -4.43 -3.50
C ASP A 216 -11.32 -5.95 -3.33
N LEU A 217 -10.45 -6.72 -4.00
CA LEU A 217 -10.41 -8.18 -3.86
C LEU A 217 -10.09 -8.63 -2.45
N LEU A 218 -9.23 -7.89 -1.76
CA LEU A 218 -8.83 -8.15 -0.39
C LEU A 218 -10.04 -8.28 0.54
N ALA A 219 -11.01 -7.38 0.42
CA ALA A 219 -12.26 -7.41 1.21
C ALA A 219 -13.05 -8.73 1.08
N GLY A 220 -12.87 -9.48 0.00
CA GLY A 220 -13.53 -10.77 -0.24
C GLY A 220 -12.94 -11.94 0.53
N LEU A 221 -11.73 -11.82 1.09
CA LEU A 221 -11.04 -12.87 1.82
C LEU A 221 -11.57 -13.04 3.25
N ASP A 222 -11.35 -14.22 3.81
CA ASP A 222 -11.69 -14.54 5.21
C ASP A 222 -10.45 -14.51 6.12
N LEU A 223 -9.25 -14.60 5.53
CA LEU A 223 -7.98 -14.56 6.24
C LEU A 223 -6.86 -14.19 5.27
N THR A 224 -5.94 -13.34 5.69
CA THR A 224 -4.67 -13.13 5.01
C THR A 224 -3.50 -13.64 5.85
N LEU A 225 -2.46 -14.14 5.17
CA LEU A 225 -1.35 -14.81 5.79
C LEU A 225 -0.03 -14.21 5.28
N PHE A 226 0.72 -13.58 6.18
CA PHE A 226 2.00 -12.95 5.89
C PHE A 226 3.09 -13.52 6.80
N PRO A 227 3.50 -14.79 6.62
CA PRO A 227 4.49 -15.45 7.48
C PRO A 227 5.92 -15.04 7.12
N SER A 228 6.15 -13.73 6.98
CA SER A 228 7.41 -13.14 6.52
C SER A 228 8.59 -13.52 7.39
N TYR A 229 9.75 -13.71 6.75
CA TYR A 229 11.04 -13.88 7.44
C TYR A 229 11.57 -12.56 7.97
N TYR A 230 11.26 -11.45 7.27
CA TYR A 230 11.68 -10.13 7.69
C TYR A 230 10.86 -9.04 6.98
N GLU A 231 10.40 -8.07 7.74
CA GLU A 231 9.80 -6.82 7.26
C GLU A 231 10.19 -5.67 8.20
N PRO A 232 10.75 -4.56 7.72
CA PRO A 232 11.04 -3.40 8.56
C PRO A 232 9.80 -2.89 9.30
N TRP A 233 8.66 -2.85 8.59
CA TRP A 233 7.32 -2.58 9.14
C TRP A 233 6.34 -3.67 8.73
N GLY A 234 5.83 -3.65 7.52
CA GLY A 234 4.83 -4.57 6.98
C GLY A 234 3.46 -3.91 6.84
N TYR A 235 3.26 -3.17 5.74
CA TYR A 235 1.98 -2.55 5.44
C TYR A 235 0.91 -3.57 5.07
N THR A 236 1.26 -4.63 4.34
CA THR A 236 0.28 -5.62 3.85
C THR A 236 -0.58 -6.26 4.95
N PRO A 237 -0.06 -6.63 6.13
CA PRO A 237 -0.90 -7.04 7.26
C PRO A 237 -1.83 -5.92 7.75
N LEU A 238 -1.33 -4.70 7.87
CA LEU A 238 -2.09 -3.55 8.34
C LEU A 238 -3.23 -3.20 7.37
N GLU A 239 -2.95 -3.15 6.07
CA GLU A 239 -3.94 -2.93 5.01
C GLU A 239 -5.04 -4.00 5.03
N SER A 240 -4.66 -5.26 5.19
CA SER A 240 -5.64 -6.36 5.33
C SER A 240 -6.57 -6.16 6.52
N LEU A 241 -6.03 -5.76 7.66
CA LEU A 241 -6.82 -5.45 8.86
C LEU A 241 -7.76 -4.27 8.62
N ALA A 242 -7.31 -3.22 7.93
CA ALA A 242 -8.12 -2.06 7.58
C ALA A 242 -9.31 -2.44 6.67
N PHE A 243 -9.12 -3.42 5.77
CA PHE A 243 -10.20 -4.05 4.99
C PHE A 243 -10.96 -5.15 5.76
N ARG A 244 -10.88 -5.14 7.09
CA ARG A 244 -11.59 -6.07 7.99
C ARG A 244 -11.26 -7.54 7.74
N VAL A 245 -10.07 -7.83 7.22
CA VAL A 245 -9.65 -9.21 7.02
C VAL A 245 -8.76 -9.66 8.19
N PRO A 246 -9.17 -10.65 8.98
CA PRO A 246 -8.31 -11.24 9.98
C PRO A 246 -6.97 -11.64 9.38
N THR A 247 -5.88 -11.39 10.09
CA THR A 247 -4.54 -11.47 9.51
C THR A 247 -3.59 -12.25 10.40
N LEU A 248 -2.63 -12.94 9.77
CA LEU A 248 -1.50 -13.56 10.47
C LEU A 248 -0.21 -12.89 9.96
N THR A 249 0.67 -12.56 10.91
CA THR A 249 2.02 -12.05 10.65
C THR A 249 3.03 -12.64 11.64
N THR A 250 4.26 -12.16 11.65
CA THR A 250 5.34 -12.71 12.51
C THR A 250 5.99 -11.64 13.38
N THR A 251 6.77 -12.07 14.37
CA THR A 251 7.57 -11.18 15.23
C THR A 251 8.79 -10.59 14.51
N LEU A 252 9.14 -11.02 13.30
CA LEU A 252 10.17 -10.42 12.46
C LEU A 252 9.58 -9.43 11.41
N ALA A 253 8.29 -9.12 11.53
CA ALA A 253 7.67 -7.96 10.90
C ALA A 253 7.48 -6.87 11.96
N GLY A 254 7.95 -5.66 11.69
CA GLY A 254 7.91 -4.55 12.66
C GLY A 254 6.50 -4.26 13.15
N PHE A 255 5.52 -4.20 12.25
CA PHE A 255 4.10 -4.07 12.61
C PHE A 255 3.61 -5.23 13.49
N GLY A 256 3.98 -6.47 13.13
CA GLY A 256 3.61 -7.65 13.91
C GLY A 256 4.15 -7.60 15.35
N LEU A 257 5.42 -7.26 15.51
CA LEU A 257 6.02 -7.09 16.84
C LEU A 257 5.37 -5.95 17.61
N TRP A 258 5.13 -4.80 16.97
CA TRP A 258 4.51 -3.63 17.56
C TRP A 258 3.06 -3.90 18.00
N VAL A 259 2.22 -4.44 17.12
CA VAL A 259 0.82 -4.72 17.45
C VAL A 259 0.66 -5.77 18.54
N ARG A 260 1.62 -6.69 18.66
CA ARG A 260 1.66 -7.71 19.72
C ARG A 260 1.78 -7.10 21.12
N THR A 261 2.36 -5.92 21.25
CA THR A 261 2.44 -5.22 22.55
C THR A 261 1.06 -4.77 23.04
N TYR A 262 0.11 -4.53 22.13
CA TYR A 262 -1.27 -4.15 22.45
C TYR A 262 -2.20 -5.35 22.60
N TYR A 263 -2.07 -6.36 21.76
CA TYR A 263 -3.06 -7.45 21.63
C TYR A 263 -2.52 -8.84 21.98
N GLY A 264 -1.25 -8.96 22.31
CA GLY A 264 -0.61 -10.24 22.58
C GLY A 264 -0.37 -11.09 21.32
N LYS A 265 -0.08 -12.39 21.54
CA LYS A 265 0.24 -13.32 20.43
C LYS A 265 -0.96 -13.67 19.56
N LYS A 266 -2.15 -13.71 20.14
CA LYS A 266 -3.36 -14.19 19.50
C LYS A 266 -4.55 -13.35 19.89
N HIS A 267 -5.11 -12.72 18.89
CA HIS A 267 -6.32 -11.92 18.98
C HIS A 267 -7.25 -12.32 17.81
N PRO A 268 -8.58 -12.24 17.92
CA PRO A 268 -9.47 -12.61 16.81
C PRO A 268 -9.14 -11.94 15.49
N GLY A 269 -8.79 -10.64 15.51
CA GLY A 269 -8.41 -9.88 14.31
C GLY A 269 -6.99 -10.18 13.80
N ILE A 270 -6.05 -10.54 14.69
CA ILE A 270 -4.64 -10.76 14.30
C ILE A 270 -3.99 -11.88 15.08
N THR A 271 -3.13 -12.64 14.41
CA THR A 271 -2.22 -13.61 15.02
C THR A 271 -0.79 -13.22 14.70
N VAL A 272 0.06 -13.14 15.72
CA VAL A 272 1.49 -12.83 15.55
C VAL A 272 2.30 -14.05 15.99
N LEU A 273 2.87 -14.79 15.04
CA LEU A 273 3.69 -15.96 15.33
C LEU A 273 5.11 -15.55 15.71
N ASP A 274 5.68 -16.26 16.67
CA ASP A 274 7.11 -16.16 16.94
C ASP A 274 7.89 -16.68 15.72
N ARG A 275 8.84 -15.88 15.22
CA ARG A 275 9.69 -16.22 14.10
C ARG A 275 11.16 -16.12 14.49
N SER A 276 11.95 -17.11 14.11
CA SER A 276 13.40 -17.16 14.24
C SER A 276 14.00 -17.88 13.02
N ASP A 277 15.33 -17.91 12.92
CA ASP A 277 16.02 -18.60 11.83
C ASP A 277 15.85 -20.14 11.91
N SER A 278 15.45 -20.68 13.07
CA SER A 278 15.42 -22.12 13.33
C SER A 278 14.02 -22.73 13.47
N ASN A 279 12.95 -21.92 13.49
CA ASN A 279 11.59 -22.40 13.81
C ASN A 279 10.64 -22.48 12.59
N TYR A 280 11.19 -22.87 11.44
CA TYR A 280 10.41 -22.95 10.18
C TYR A 280 9.13 -23.78 10.33
N PHE A 281 9.25 -24.99 10.84
CA PHE A 281 8.12 -25.94 10.93
C PHE A 281 7.06 -25.49 11.93
N GLU A 282 7.47 -24.88 13.05
CA GLU A 282 6.52 -24.32 14.02
C GLU A 282 5.71 -23.18 13.43
N VAL A 283 6.31 -22.38 12.55
CA VAL A 283 5.58 -21.31 11.84
C VAL A 283 4.63 -21.90 10.80
N VAL A 284 5.06 -22.91 10.04
CA VAL A 284 4.18 -23.67 9.13
C VAL A 284 2.97 -24.22 9.89
N ASP A 285 3.20 -24.82 11.04
CA ASP A 285 2.16 -25.36 11.91
C ASP A 285 1.21 -24.27 12.42
N GLY A 286 1.76 -23.16 12.87
CA GLY A 286 0.98 -22.02 13.34
C GLY A 286 0.09 -21.41 12.24
N VAL A 287 0.58 -21.34 11.00
CA VAL A 287 -0.21 -20.90 9.84
C VAL A 287 -1.35 -21.90 9.57
N ALA A 288 -1.06 -23.20 9.49
CA ALA A 288 -2.07 -24.22 9.27
C ALA A 288 -3.15 -24.21 10.36
N GLN A 289 -2.74 -24.12 11.64
CA GLN A 289 -3.66 -24.00 12.77
C GLN A 289 -4.58 -22.79 12.67
N ARG A 290 -4.06 -21.63 12.26
CA ARG A 290 -4.87 -20.42 12.09
C ARG A 290 -5.90 -20.58 10.98
N VAL A 291 -5.55 -21.20 9.87
CA VAL A 291 -6.49 -21.51 8.79
C VAL A 291 -7.59 -22.45 9.28
N MET A 292 -7.24 -23.54 9.98
CA MET A 292 -8.21 -24.47 10.56
C MET A 292 -9.17 -23.78 11.54
N GLU A 293 -8.65 -22.90 12.38
CA GLU A 293 -9.47 -22.11 13.31
C GLU A 293 -10.54 -21.31 12.56
N ILE A 294 -10.13 -20.50 11.55
CA ILE A 294 -11.05 -19.70 10.74
C ILE A 294 -12.06 -20.59 9.99
N ALA A 295 -11.60 -21.74 9.45
CA ALA A 295 -12.45 -22.68 8.75
C ALA A 295 -13.53 -23.32 9.64
N SER A 296 -13.27 -23.44 10.94
CA SER A 296 -14.20 -24.00 11.92
C SER A 296 -15.27 -22.98 12.41
N LEU A 297 -15.03 -21.68 12.19
CA LEU A 297 -15.92 -20.63 12.72
C LEU A 297 -17.31 -20.63 12.04
N ARG A 298 -18.34 -20.36 12.85
CA ARG A 298 -19.66 -20.04 12.34
C ARG A 298 -19.69 -18.63 11.74
N LYS A 299 -20.67 -18.35 10.88
CA LYS A 299 -20.80 -17.07 10.17
C LYS A 299 -20.74 -15.85 11.11
N ASP A 300 -21.46 -15.90 12.22
CA ASP A 300 -21.51 -14.78 13.18
C ASP A 300 -20.16 -14.57 13.90
N SER A 301 -19.47 -15.67 14.23
CA SER A 301 -18.14 -15.58 14.81
C SER A 301 -17.14 -14.98 13.84
N ARG A 302 -17.23 -15.31 12.53
CA ARG A 302 -16.40 -14.69 11.50
C ARG A 302 -16.63 -13.18 11.40
N LYS A 303 -17.89 -12.72 11.44
CA LYS A 303 -18.19 -11.28 11.47
C LYS A 303 -17.53 -10.58 12.65
N LYS A 304 -17.51 -11.21 13.84
CA LYS A 304 -16.79 -10.65 14.99
C LYS A 304 -15.28 -10.57 14.75
N TYR A 305 -14.68 -11.60 14.13
CA TYR A 305 -13.25 -11.58 13.78
C TYR A 305 -12.91 -10.47 12.78
N MET A 306 -13.79 -10.22 11.82
CA MET A 306 -13.67 -9.14 10.85
C MET A 306 -13.76 -7.76 11.53
N GLN A 307 -14.69 -7.56 12.46
CA GLN A 307 -14.76 -6.31 13.23
C GLN A 307 -13.50 -6.12 14.07
N ASN A 308 -13.04 -7.16 14.77
CA ASN A 308 -11.80 -7.10 15.53
C ASN A 308 -10.57 -6.81 14.65
N ALA A 309 -10.58 -7.21 13.37
CA ALA A 309 -9.51 -6.85 12.44
C ALA A 309 -9.49 -5.33 12.17
N LYS A 310 -10.66 -4.73 11.92
CA LYS A 310 -10.79 -3.27 11.81
C LYS A 310 -10.29 -2.57 13.06
N ASP A 311 -10.77 -2.98 14.24
CA ASP A 311 -10.40 -2.37 15.52
C ASP A 311 -8.87 -2.41 15.75
N VAL A 312 -8.21 -3.51 15.34
CA VAL A 312 -6.74 -3.61 15.40
C VAL A 312 -6.07 -2.63 14.46
N SER A 313 -6.61 -2.37 13.28
CA SER A 313 -6.01 -1.41 12.34
C SER A 313 -6.05 0.03 12.86
N GLU A 314 -7.09 0.38 13.61
CA GLU A 314 -7.31 1.76 14.09
C GLU A 314 -6.23 2.26 15.03
N ILE A 315 -5.51 1.38 15.75
CA ILE A 315 -4.38 1.83 16.58
C ILE A 315 -3.21 2.39 15.75
N ALA A 316 -3.12 2.01 14.48
CA ALA A 316 -2.06 2.42 13.57
C ALA A 316 -2.46 3.63 12.68
N LEU A 317 -3.56 4.30 12.96
CA LEU A 317 -3.91 5.54 12.27
C LEU A 317 -2.84 6.61 12.51
N TRP A 318 -2.61 7.47 11.52
CA TRP A 318 -1.64 8.57 11.65
C TRP A 318 -1.93 9.47 12.84
N GLU A 319 -3.19 9.75 13.14
CA GLU A 319 -3.58 10.54 14.31
C GLU A 319 -3.00 9.98 15.64
N ASN A 320 -2.84 8.64 15.73
CA ASN A 320 -2.25 7.97 16.87
C ASN A 320 -0.73 7.93 16.80
N ASN A 321 -0.14 7.72 15.61
CA ASN A 321 1.29 7.48 15.46
C ASN A 321 2.12 8.76 15.27
N ILE A 322 1.51 9.89 14.89
CA ILE A 322 2.20 11.16 14.72
C ILE A 322 2.88 11.66 16.01
N VAL A 323 2.42 11.21 17.17
CA VAL A 323 3.00 11.60 18.47
C VAL A 323 4.47 11.20 18.58
N TYR A 324 4.87 10.06 18.03
CA TYR A 324 6.25 9.58 18.04
C TYR A 324 7.17 10.48 17.20
N TYR A 325 6.66 10.98 16.08
CA TYR A 325 7.39 11.93 15.22
C TYR A 325 7.55 13.28 15.91
N LYS A 326 6.47 13.78 16.54
CA LYS A 326 6.51 15.01 17.34
C LYS A 326 7.51 14.89 18.50
N GLU A 327 7.59 13.73 19.14
CA GLU A 327 8.59 13.46 20.17
C GLU A 327 10.02 13.57 19.62
N ALA A 328 10.27 12.94 18.45
CA ALA A 328 11.58 13.01 17.81
C ALA A 328 11.98 14.45 17.49
N TYR A 329 11.07 15.24 16.94
CA TYR A 329 11.30 16.66 16.65
C TYR A 329 11.56 17.47 17.91
N SER A 330 10.78 17.26 18.96
CA SER A 330 10.98 17.96 20.26
C SER A 330 12.37 17.68 20.83
N LYS A 331 12.80 16.41 20.79
CA LYS A 331 14.15 16.03 21.23
C LYS A 331 15.26 16.68 20.39
N ALA A 332 15.07 16.80 19.07
CA ALA A 332 16.01 17.47 18.18
C ALA A 332 16.14 18.96 18.53
N LEU A 333 15.01 19.62 18.76
CA LEU A 333 14.97 21.03 19.15
C LEU A 333 15.59 21.29 20.53
N GLU A 334 15.36 20.41 21.49
CA GLU A 334 16.01 20.49 22.80
C GLU A 334 17.53 20.38 22.66
N LYS A 335 18.04 19.51 21.81
CA LYS A 335 19.50 19.42 21.56
C LYS A 335 20.03 20.68 20.92
N LEU A 336 19.34 21.29 19.98
CA LEU A 336 19.70 22.54 19.34
C LEU A 336 19.80 23.66 20.39
N ILE A 337 18.81 23.81 21.27
CA ILE A 337 18.78 24.82 22.34
C ILE A 337 19.95 24.60 23.29
N LYS A 338 20.19 23.38 23.74
CA LYS A 338 21.31 23.04 24.64
C LYS A 338 22.67 23.32 24.01
N ALA A 339 22.79 23.25 22.70
CA ALA A 339 24.00 23.61 21.94
C ALA A 339 24.17 25.14 21.73
N GLY A 340 23.29 25.96 22.30
CA GLY A 340 23.32 27.43 22.12
C GLY A 340 22.76 27.88 20.76
N GLY A 341 22.10 26.99 20.02
CA GLY A 341 21.40 27.33 18.80
C GLY A 341 20.13 28.13 19.09
N VAL A 342 19.88 29.14 18.29
CA VAL A 342 18.64 29.89 18.32
C VAL A 342 17.74 29.28 17.24
N TYR A 343 16.44 29.12 17.52
CA TYR A 343 15.47 28.83 16.45
C TYR A 343 15.68 29.83 15.33
N PRO A 344 15.91 29.43 14.08
CA PRO A 344 15.94 30.38 13.00
C PRO A 344 14.57 31.06 12.99
N ALA A 345 14.54 32.34 13.43
CA ALA A 345 13.36 33.16 13.21
C ALA A 345 13.03 33.08 11.73
N ALA A 346 11.75 32.86 11.41
CA ALA A 346 11.32 32.80 10.03
C ALA A 346 11.95 33.98 9.27
N ARG A 347 12.95 33.69 8.43
CA ARG A 347 13.57 34.72 7.58
C ARG A 347 12.50 35.16 6.60
N ASN A 348 11.93 36.34 6.85
CA ASN A 348 11.17 37.10 5.87
C ASN A 348 12.17 37.65 4.85
N ASP A 349 12.80 36.78 4.07
CA ASP A 349 13.63 37.21 2.93
C ASP A 349 12.71 37.60 1.75
N LYS A 350 12.04 38.76 1.91
CA LYS A 350 11.41 39.44 0.78
C LYS A 350 12.39 40.04 -0.24
N ASN A 351 13.72 39.89 0.00
CA ASN A 351 14.77 40.50 -0.82
C ASN A 351 15.88 39.50 -1.16
N MET A 352 15.53 38.35 -1.75
CA MET A 352 16.53 37.64 -2.56
C MET A 352 16.46 38.20 -3.99
N GLU A 353 17.29 39.18 -4.30
CA GLU A 353 17.62 39.50 -5.69
C GLU A 353 18.43 38.32 -6.26
N TYR A 354 17.76 37.49 -7.04
CA TYR A 354 18.47 36.54 -7.91
C TYR A 354 19.23 37.35 -8.96
N LYS A 355 20.57 37.29 -8.95
CA LYS A 355 21.37 37.78 -10.08
C LYS A 355 20.91 37.05 -11.34
N LYS A 356 20.21 37.75 -12.22
CA LYS A 356 19.92 37.28 -13.58
C LYS A 356 21.26 37.10 -14.30
N PHE A 357 21.63 35.87 -14.60
CA PHE A 357 22.66 35.63 -15.58
C PHE A 357 22.04 35.93 -16.96
N GLU A 358 22.55 36.96 -17.64
CA GLU A 358 22.24 37.18 -19.04
C GLU A 358 22.96 36.10 -19.88
N VAL A 359 22.21 35.05 -20.21
CA VAL A 359 22.65 34.08 -21.23
C VAL A 359 22.04 34.54 -22.54
N ASN A 360 22.86 34.63 -23.57
CA ASN A 360 22.42 34.91 -24.95
C ASN A 360 21.41 33.80 -25.36
N GLN A 361 20.12 34.05 -25.21
CA GLN A 361 19.09 33.09 -25.54
C GLN A 361 18.57 33.33 -26.95
N PRO A 362 18.50 32.29 -27.81
CA PRO A 362 17.76 32.39 -29.06
C PRO A 362 16.31 32.75 -28.77
N THR A 363 15.78 33.71 -29.49
CA THR A 363 14.34 34.09 -29.42
C THR A 363 13.51 32.96 -30.04
N TRP A 364 12.97 32.11 -29.20
CA TRP A 364 11.99 31.11 -29.60
C TRP A 364 10.60 31.75 -29.53
N ASN A 365 9.93 31.91 -30.66
CA ASN A 365 8.52 32.24 -30.70
C ASN A 365 7.75 30.92 -30.57
N SER A 366 7.41 30.54 -29.36
CA SER A 366 6.49 29.42 -29.12
C SER A 366 5.06 29.90 -29.23
N VAL A 367 4.32 29.34 -30.17
CA VAL A 367 2.85 29.50 -30.20
C VAL A 367 2.29 28.51 -29.20
N ILE A 368 1.94 28.98 -27.99
CA ILE A 368 1.28 28.16 -27.00
C ILE A 368 -0.22 28.24 -27.28
N VAL A 369 -0.78 27.13 -27.77
CA VAL A 369 -2.24 26.97 -27.83
C VAL A 369 -2.68 26.50 -26.45
N SER A 370 -3.09 27.43 -25.59
CA SER A 370 -3.69 27.10 -24.30
C SER A 370 -5.18 26.79 -24.47
N ARG A 371 -5.66 25.75 -23.75
CA ARG A 371 -7.12 25.54 -23.61
C ARG A 371 -7.76 26.75 -22.92
N HIS A 372 -8.96 27.10 -23.36
CA HIS A 372 -9.75 28.09 -22.68
C HIS A 372 -10.96 27.42 -22.04
N LEU A 373 -10.95 27.32 -20.73
CA LEU A 373 -12.11 26.85 -19.96
C LEU A 373 -13.16 27.97 -19.93
N PRO A 374 -14.45 27.66 -20.02
CA PRO A 374 -15.51 28.60 -19.73
C PRO A 374 -15.33 29.28 -18.37
N GLU A 375 -15.77 30.51 -18.22
CA GLU A 375 -15.60 31.30 -16.99
C GLU A 375 -16.14 30.57 -15.75
N SER A 376 -17.32 29.95 -15.89
CA SER A 376 -18.00 29.20 -14.84
C SER A 376 -17.24 27.92 -14.40
N LEU A 377 -16.26 27.47 -15.20
CA LEU A 377 -15.48 26.23 -14.96
C LEU A 377 -13.98 26.50 -14.72
N LYS A 378 -13.55 27.76 -14.64
CA LYS A 378 -12.14 28.13 -14.42
C LYS A 378 -11.55 27.54 -13.14
N ASP A 379 -12.36 27.38 -12.12
CA ASP A 379 -11.96 26.80 -10.84
C ASP A 379 -11.43 25.38 -10.96
N LEU A 380 -11.85 24.60 -11.97
CA LEU A 380 -11.29 23.29 -12.27
C LEU A 380 -9.80 23.36 -12.61
N GLU A 381 -9.35 24.44 -13.26
CA GLU A 381 -7.94 24.64 -13.59
C GLU A 381 -7.12 24.94 -12.33
N ILE A 382 -7.65 25.76 -11.44
CA ILE A 382 -7.02 26.11 -10.16
C ILE A 382 -6.86 24.85 -9.33
N LEU A 383 -7.94 24.10 -9.15
CA LEU A 383 -7.98 22.87 -8.39
C LEU A 383 -7.03 21.81 -8.96
N SER A 384 -6.97 21.65 -10.30
CA SER A 384 -6.12 20.65 -10.96
C SER A 384 -4.62 20.86 -10.74
N LYS A 385 -4.20 22.08 -10.45
CA LYS A 385 -2.80 22.47 -10.24
C LYS A 385 -2.33 22.32 -8.78
N ASN A 386 -3.21 22.03 -7.86
CA ASN A 386 -2.88 21.81 -6.45
C ASN A 386 -3.08 20.36 -6.08
N LEU A 387 -2.06 19.72 -5.52
CA LEU A 387 -2.09 18.30 -5.17
C LEU A 387 -3.11 17.93 -4.09
N TRP A 388 -3.68 18.89 -3.37
CA TRP A 388 -4.75 18.65 -2.39
C TRP A 388 -5.88 17.77 -2.96
N TRP A 389 -6.22 17.91 -4.24
CA TRP A 389 -7.22 17.07 -4.88
C TRP A 389 -6.92 15.58 -4.78
N CYS A 390 -5.64 15.18 -4.70
CA CYS A 390 -5.28 13.76 -4.77
C CYS A 390 -5.55 12.96 -3.48
N TRP A 391 -5.85 13.63 -2.37
CA TRP A 391 -6.32 12.98 -1.14
C TRP A 391 -7.67 13.53 -0.65
N ASN A 392 -8.31 14.42 -1.41
CA ASN A 392 -9.66 14.87 -1.14
C ASN A 392 -10.65 14.13 -2.06
N GLU A 393 -11.53 13.35 -1.45
CA GLU A 393 -12.47 12.49 -2.16
C GLU A 393 -13.48 13.29 -2.97
N SER A 394 -13.98 14.42 -2.42
CA SER A 394 -14.93 15.30 -3.11
C SER A 394 -14.32 15.88 -4.38
N ALA A 395 -13.04 16.27 -4.33
CA ALA A 395 -12.31 16.79 -5.48
C ALA A 395 -12.04 15.72 -6.55
N LYS A 396 -11.64 14.50 -6.14
CA LYS A 396 -11.49 13.36 -7.06
C LYS A 396 -12.79 13.04 -7.78
N ASN A 397 -13.87 12.93 -7.04
CA ASN A 397 -15.19 12.64 -7.58
C ASN A 397 -15.68 13.75 -8.51
N LEU A 398 -15.36 15.01 -8.22
CA LEU A 398 -15.66 16.13 -9.09
C LEU A 398 -14.96 15.98 -10.45
N PHE A 399 -13.64 15.69 -10.47
CA PHE A 399 -12.90 15.48 -11.71
C PHE A 399 -13.44 14.29 -12.51
N ALA A 400 -13.76 13.18 -11.85
CA ALA A 400 -14.36 12.03 -12.51
C ALA A 400 -15.72 12.38 -13.19
N LYS A 401 -16.51 13.30 -12.63
CA LYS A 401 -17.78 13.77 -13.19
C LYS A 401 -17.60 14.70 -14.40
N VAL A 402 -16.45 15.39 -14.54
CA VAL A 402 -16.19 16.25 -15.69
C VAL A 402 -16.32 15.47 -16.99
N ASP A 403 -15.58 14.40 -17.14
CA ASP A 403 -15.67 13.46 -18.25
C ASP A 403 -15.08 12.10 -17.82
N PRO A 404 -15.92 11.11 -17.47
CA PRO A 404 -15.45 9.83 -16.96
C PRO A 404 -14.51 9.08 -17.91
N GLN A 405 -14.74 9.17 -19.24
CA GLN A 405 -13.90 8.51 -20.21
C GLN A 405 -12.53 9.19 -20.34
N ALA A 406 -12.53 10.52 -20.39
CA ALA A 406 -11.29 11.30 -20.43
C ALA A 406 -10.50 11.15 -19.12
N TRP A 407 -11.17 11.02 -17.97
CA TRP A 407 -10.58 10.78 -16.66
C TRP A 407 -9.76 9.48 -16.66
N GLU A 408 -10.38 8.37 -17.03
CA GLU A 408 -9.71 7.08 -17.12
C GLU A 408 -8.61 7.08 -18.20
N ALA A 409 -8.88 7.62 -19.38
CA ALA A 409 -7.93 7.69 -20.49
C ALA A 409 -6.71 8.60 -20.21
N SER A 410 -6.78 9.45 -19.19
CA SER A 410 -5.66 10.29 -18.74
C SER A 410 -4.88 9.68 -17.57
N GLY A 411 -5.23 8.47 -17.13
CA GLY A 411 -4.67 7.85 -15.93
C GLY A 411 -5.01 8.66 -14.67
N GLN A 412 -6.23 9.19 -14.61
CA GLN A 412 -6.75 10.00 -13.51
C GLN A 412 -5.94 11.28 -13.22
N ASN A 413 -5.25 11.80 -14.23
CA ASN A 413 -4.54 13.07 -14.15
C ASN A 413 -5.48 14.21 -14.57
N PRO A 414 -5.87 15.12 -13.65
CA PRO A 414 -6.86 16.15 -13.95
C PRO A 414 -6.38 17.15 -14.99
N ILE A 415 -5.09 17.50 -15.02
CA ILE A 415 -4.54 18.41 -16.03
C ILE A 415 -4.63 17.79 -17.42
N ALA A 416 -4.15 16.55 -17.55
CA ALA A 416 -4.19 15.81 -18.82
C ALA A 416 -5.63 15.48 -19.26
N MET A 417 -6.53 15.25 -18.31
CA MET A 417 -7.95 15.02 -18.54
C MET A 417 -8.61 16.27 -19.11
N LEU A 418 -8.43 17.43 -18.47
CA LEU A 418 -9.02 18.69 -18.92
C LEU A 418 -8.58 19.08 -20.33
N ASP A 419 -7.36 18.67 -20.78
CA ASP A 419 -6.89 18.89 -22.15
C ASP A 419 -7.63 18.00 -23.19
N LYS A 420 -8.21 16.89 -22.75
CA LYS A 420 -8.92 15.92 -23.63
C LYS A 420 -10.43 16.15 -23.69
N VAL A 421 -11.00 16.91 -22.77
CA VAL A 421 -12.44 17.19 -22.71
C VAL A 421 -12.89 18.03 -23.90
N SER A 422 -13.94 17.57 -24.58
CA SER A 422 -14.46 18.26 -25.76
C SER A 422 -15.20 19.55 -25.39
N ARG A 423 -15.19 20.56 -26.31
CA ARG A 423 -15.94 21.81 -26.13
C ARG A 423 -17.44 21.57 -25.88
N LYS A 424 -18.03 20.57 -26.54
CA LYS A 424 -19.45 20.21 -26.31
C LYS A 424 -19.71 19.72 -24.91
N ARG A 425 -18.74 19.02 -24.31
CA ARG A 425 -18.85 18.55 -22.92
C ARG A 425 -18.78 19.72 -21.95
N TYR A 426 -17.86 20.66 -22.14
CA TYR A 426 -17.80 21.89 -21.34
C TYR A 426 -19.11 22.69 -21.42
N GLN A 427 -19.69 22.85 -22.61
CA GLN A 427 -20.99 23.55 -22.77
C GLN A 427 -22.13 22.86 -22.01
N LYS A 428 -22.13 21.53 -21.90
CA LYS A 428 -23.09 20.80 -21.09
C LYS A 428 -22.88 21.02 -19.60
N LEU A 429 -21.62 21.04 -19.14
CA LEU A 429 -21.29 21.28 -17.73
C LEU A 429 -21.65 22.70 -17.28
N GLU A 430 -21.52 23.71 -18.14
CA GLU A 430 -21.97 25.07 -17.87
C GLU A 430 -23.48 25.17 -17.60
N GLN A 431 -24.26 24.24 -18.12
CA GLN A 431 -25.72 24.20 -17.97
C GLN A 431 -26.14 23.21 -16.84
N ASP A 432 -25.22 22.46 -16.31
CA ASP A 432 -25.47 21.49 -15.24
C ASP A 432 -25.39 22.17 -13.86
N THR A 433 -26.54 22.62 -13.39
CA THR A 433 -26.65 23.33 -12.10
C THR A 433 -26.16 22.50 -10.92
N LYS A 434 -26.29 21.15 -10.98
CA LYS A 434 -25.80 20.25 -9.93
C LYS A 434 -24.29 20.18 -9.94
N PHE A 435 -23.68 20.04 -11.13
CA PHE A 435 -22.23 20.03 -11.27
C PHE A 435 -21.61 21.36 -10.82
N LEU A 436 -22.21 22.49 -11.18
CA LEU A 436 -21.74 23.81 -10.74
C LEU A 436 -21.87 24.02 -9.23
N ALA A 437 -22.91 23.47 -8.62
CA ALA A 437 -23.04 23.46 -7.16
C ALA A 437 -21.97 22.59 -6.49
N ASP A 438 -21.72 21.38 -7.02
CA ASP A 438 -20.65 20.50 -6.54
C ASP A 438 -19.27 21.18 -6.66
N LEU A 439 -18.98 21.81 -7.81
CA LEU A 439 -17.74 22.57 -8.03
C LEU A 439 -17.58 23.70 -7.02
N LYS A 440 -18.63 24.46 -6.78
CA LYS A 440 -18.62 25.53 -5.80
C LYS A 440 -18.34 25.01 -4.40
N ALA A 441 -19.01 23.93 -3.99
CA ALA A 441 -18.80 23.32 -2.68
C ALA A 441 -17.35 22.84 -2.48
N VAL A 442 -16.78 22.16 -3.48
CA VAL A 442 -15.38 21.70 -3.42
C VAL A 442 -14.41 22.90 -3.37
N MET A 443 -14.70 23.97 -4.10
CA MET A 443 -13.86 25.17 -4.06
C MET A 443 -13.96 25.93 -2.74
N GLU A 444 -15.11 25.94 -2.08
CA GLU A 444 -15.26 26.50 -0.73
C GLU A 444 -14.44 25.69 0.28
N GLU A 445 -14.46 24.37 0.19
CA GLU A 445 -13.62 23.48 1.00
C GLU A 445 -12.13 23.71 0.74
N PHE A 446 -11.73 23.74 -0.53
CA PHE A 446 -10.35 24.03 -0.94
C PHE A 446 -9.86 25.40 -0.45
N ASN A 447 -10.65 26.45 -0.63
CA ASN A 447 -10.30 27.78 -0.21
C ASN A 447 -10.20 27.88 1.33
N THR A 448 -11.07 27.19 2.05
CA THR A 448 -11.02 27.10 3.52
C THR A 448 -9.72 26.41 3.94
N TYR A 449 -9.39 25.30 3.31
CA TYR A 449 -8.13 24.56 3.55
C TYR A 449 -6.91 25.46 3.27
N MET A 450 -6.87 26.15 2.14
CA MET A 450 -5.77 27.04 1.76
C MET A 450 -5.68 28.30 2.63
N ALA A 451 -6.78 28.72 3.23
CA ALA A 451 -6.81 29.86 4.16
C ALA A 451 -6.31 29.50 5.56
N LEU A 452 -6.22 28.22 5.90
CA LEU A 452 -5.57 27.76 7.11
C LEU A 452 -4.09 28.19 7.06
N LYS A 453 -3.82 29.38 7.58
CA LYS A 453 -2.43 29.82 7.77
C LYS A 453 -1.91 29.09 8.98
N ALA A 454 -0.78 28.34 8.82
CA ALA A 454 0.02 27.99 9.96
C ALA A 454 0.36 29.27 10.70
N GLU A 455 -0.15 29.47 11.90
CA GLU A 455 0.55 30.34 12.84
C GLU A 455 1.92 29.68 13.01
N ARG A 456 2.91 30.20 12.29
CA ARG A 456 4.27 29.62 12.22
C ARG A 456 5.01 29.87 13.52
N THR A 457 4.47 29.34 14.60
CA THR A 457 5.08 29.34 15.93
C THR A 457 6.05 28.16 16.10
N SER A 458 5.90 27.11 15.26
CA SER A 458 6.81 25.96 15.24
C SER A 458 7.94 26.17 14.24
N PRO A 459 9.13 25.59 14.48
CA PRO A 459 10.24 25.65 13.54
C PRO A 459 9.87 25.05 12.21
N SER A 460 10.40 25.63 11.11
CA SER A 460 10.28 25.06 9.77
C SER A 460 11.03 23.74 9.71
N VAL A 461 10.36 22.72 9.21
CA VAL A 461 10.92 21.39 8.99
C VAL A 461 11.14 21.19 7.48
N ALA A 462 12.34 20.76 7.06
CA ALA A 462 12.60 20.29 5.71
C ALA A 462 12.70 18.76 5.71
N TYR A 463 11.77 18.11 5.00
CA TYR A 463 11.71 16.66 4.88
C TYR A 463 12.27 16.23 3.53
N PHE A 464 13.44 15.57 3.55
CA PHE A 464 14.11 15.08 2.36
C PHE A 464 13.82 13.59 2.16
N CYS A 465 13.22 13.25 1.03
CA CYS A 465 13.03 11.86 0.62
C CYS A 465 13.28 11.72 -0.87
N MET A 466 13.80 10.57 -1.29
CA MET A 466 14.06 10.31 -2.70
C MET A 466 12.80 9.93 -3.48
N GLU A 467 11.72 9.58 -2.81
CA GLU A 467 10.45 9.21 -3.44
C GLU A 467 9.25 9.64 -2.57
N TYR A 468 8.15 10.04 -3.24
CA TYR A 468 6.89 10.42 -2.59
C TYR A 468 5.69 9.82 -3.32
N GLY A 469 4.99 8.90 -2.68
CA GLY A 469 3.78 8.27 -3.19
C GLY A 469 2.53 9.12 -2.93
N LEU A 470 2.38 10.22 -3.67
CA LEU A 470 1.26 11.14 -3.50
C LEU A 470 0.02 10.71 -4.29
N ASP A 471 0.23 10.37 -5.56
CA ASP A 471 -0.82 9.93 -6.47
C ASP A 471 -0.21 9.11 -7.61
N THR A 472 -0.99 8.20 -8.18
CA THR A 472 -0.56 7.33 -9.29
C THR A 472 -0.25 8.10 -10.58
N SER A 473 -0.80 9.29 -10.76
CA SER A 473 -0.50 10.19 -11.89
C SER A 473 0.88 10.84 -11.77
N LEU A 474 1.47 10.86 -10.56
CA LEU A 474 2.78 11.43 -10.28
C LEU A 474 3.79 10.31 -9.99
N LYS A 475 4.51 9.90 -11.02
CA LYS A 475 5.40 8.73 -11.00
C LYS A 475 6.76 9.04 -10.37
N ILE A 476 6.79 9.38 -9.10
CA ILE A 476 8.00 9.70 -8.33
C ILE A 476 8.21 8.77 -7.12
N TYR A 477 7.63 7.60 -7.14
CA TYR A 477 7.80 6.58 -6.11
C TYR A 477 7.65 5.17 -6.69
N SER A 478 8.19 4.16 -5.99
CA SER A 478 8.07 2.75 -6.41
C SER A 478 7.68 1.79 -5.28
N GLY A 479 7.79 2.15 -4.04
CA GLY A 479 7.58 1.22 -2.93
C GLY A 479 7.13 1.86 -1.63
N GLY A 480 7.21 1.09 -0.54
CA GLY A 480 6.72 1.48 0.78
C GLY A 480 7.37 2.74 1.35
N LEU A 481 8.62 3.05 0.97
CA LEU A 481 9.26 4.31 1.35
C LEU A 481 8.50 5.51 0.80
N GLY A 482 8.11 5.44 -0.48
CA GLY A 482 7.35 6.51 -1.12
C GLY A 482 5.94 6.64 -0.55
N ILE A 483 5.28 5.53 -0.25
CA ILE A 483 3.95 5.53 0.39
C ILE A 483 4.03 6.20 1.77
N LEU A 484 4.98 5.80 2.60
CA LEU A 484 5.20 6.45 3.90
C LEU A 484 5.43 7.95 3.75
N ALA A 485 6.33 8.35 2.85
CA ALA A 485 6.65 9.76 2.66
C ALA A 485 5.45 10.55 2.12
N GLY A 486 4.67 9.97 1.21
CA GLY A 486 3.46 10.55 0.66
C GLY A 486 2.39 10.78 1.73
N ASP A 487 2.07 9.74 2.51
CA ASP A 487 1.07 9.82 3.58
C ASP A 487 1.51 10.83 4.66
N TYR A 488 2.80 10.80 5.03
CA TYR A 488 3.34 11.73 6.00
C TYR A 488 3.18 13.19 5.59
N ILE A 489 3.47 13.55 4.34
CA ILE A 489 3.32 14.95 3.89
C ILE A 489 1.85 15.36 3.69
N LYS A 490 0.96 14.44 3.31
CA LYS A 490 -0.50 14.71 3.29
C LYS A 490 -0.99 15.04 4.68
N GLU A 491 -0.69 14.20 5.67
CA GLU A 491 -1.07 14.40 7.07
C GLU A 491 -0.48 15.69 7.64
N THR A 492 0.80 15.96 7.42
CA THR A 492 1.42 17.21 7.89
C THR A 492 0.82 18.46 7.24
N SER A 493 0.33 18.33 5.99
CA SER A 493 -0.43 19.38 5.32
C SER A 493 -1.79 19.61 6.00
N ASP A 494 -2.53 18.54 6.28
CA ASP A 494 -3.85 18.60 6.92
C ASP A 494 -3.74 19.13 8.37
N MET A 495 -2.67 18.76 9.07
CA MET A 495 -2.35 19.31 10.40
C MET A 495 -1.78 20.74 10.37
N ASN A 496 -1.67 21.36 9.20
CA ASN A 496 -1.09 22.69 9.02
C ASN A 496 0.33 22.84 9.62
N THR A 497 1.13 21.77 9.54
CA THR A 497 2.51 21.76 10.05
C THR A 497 3.42 22.59 9.14
N ASN A 498 4.30 23.40 9.71
CA ASN A 498 5.27 24.17 8.94
C ASN A 498 6.41 23.28 8.42
N LEU A 499 6.11 22.51 7.35
CA LEU A 499 7.00 21.53 6.72
C LEU A 499 7.15 21.80 5.23
N VAL A 500 8.35 21.61 4.72
CA VAL A 500 8.67 21.60 3.29
C VAL A 500 9.23 20.24 2.91
N ALA A 501 8.65 19.59 1.92
CA ALA A 501 9.15 18.34 1.35
C ALA A 501 10.10 18.63 0.19
N VAL A 502 11.26 17.98 0.18
CA VAL A 502 12.27 18.11 -0.87
C VAL A 502 12.58 16.71 -1.41
N GLY A 503 12.42 16.52 -2.71
CA GLY A 503 12.60 15.22 -3.37
C GLY A 503 13.25 15.33 -4.75
N LEU A 504 13.40 14.17 -5.38
CA LEU A 504 13.93 14.06 -6.74
C LEU A 504 12.76 14.02 -7.73
N LEU A 505 12.85 14.85 -8.78
CA LEU A 505 11.93 14.78 -9.91
C LEU A 505 12.51 13.84 -10.97
N TYR A 506 12.04 12.62 -11.02
CA TYR A 506 12.46 11.65 -12.03
C TYR A 506 11.86 11.98 -13.39
N ARG A 507 12.69 12.00 -14.43
CA ARG A 507 12.24 12.34 -15.79
C ARG A 507 11.32 11.28 -16.39
N PHE A 508 11.56 10.02 -16.09
CA PHE A 508 10.84 8.90 -16.69
C PHE A 508 9.96 8.12 -15.69
N GLY A 509 10.01 8.46 -14.42
CA GLY A 509 9.28 7.74 -13.37
C GLY A 509 9.78 6.30 -13.17
N TYR A 510 9.05 5.55 -12.36
CA TYR A 510 9.28 4.12 -12.11
C TYR A 510 8.34 3.27 -12.96
#